data_e4e59c1d9505f4a1a9114427738f8c78
#
_entry.id   e4e59c1d9505f4a1a9114427738f8c78
#
_cell.length_a   1.000
_cell.length_b   1.000
_cell.length_c   1.000
_cell.angle_alpha   90.00
_cell.angle_beta   90.00
_cell.angle_gamma   90.00
#
_symmetry.space_group_name_H-M   'P 1'
#
loop_
_entity.id
_entity.type
_entity.pdbx_description
1 polymer ?
#
loop_
_entity_poly.entity_id
_entity_poly.type
_entity_poly.pdbx_seq_one_letter_code
_entity_poly.pdbx_strand_id
1 'polypeptide(L)'
;MKFLHTADWHIGKELGGYSLLAEQQVAYQQIRDLAIQEKVDGVIIAGDLYDRGIAPISAVNSLENMLKDLNITFKMPIYAVSGNHDGATRLGAGREWREKSQLYLNTTLADAFTPIETKDTQVFLLPFIEPSTARVHYGITEDETAQYQTINQVMPRIVNEMVAKFKPAMNHVLVTHYYVVGSKNQDYEFTSETNSQVGGLRGLDDQLFKDFDYVALGHLHLKQASPSDVVQYSGSPIKFNTKETQSEKGVYIVEINNHQVKTKWQPLVPEKDLILLTGTFDELVTPSFYQQYERAHKNYFSIKIQGPVTSPNARAMLAEIYGDVVEVQYDLSKLMQSEASIPEISDDNEADDKMIANFYEFVTGEQLNDNQKKLIDETLSDLHQQEEDN
;
A
#
# COMPACT_ATOMS: atom_id res chain seq x y z
N MET A 1 7.11 19.07 -21.64
CA MET A 1 6.89 19.16 -20.14
C MET A 1 7.76 18.17 -19.41
N LYS A 2 8.19 18.52 -18.18
CA LYS A 2 8.93 17.64 -17.26
C LYS A 2 8.20 17.55 -15.94
N PHE A 3 7.86 16.34 -15.48
CA PHE A 3 7.13 16.09 -14.24
C PHE A 3 7.97 15.28 -13.25
N LEU A 4 7.72 15.48 -11.95
CA LEU A 4 8.04 14.50 -10.94
C LEU A 4 6.77 13.70 -10.65
N HIS A 5 6.82 12.36 -10.78
CA HIS A 5 5.71 11.46 -10.50
C HIS A 5 5.97 10.72 -9.19
N THR A 6 5.07 10.90 -8.25
CA THR A 6 4.98 10.23 -6.95
C THR A 6 3.54 9.78 -6.68
N ALA A 7 3.31 8.87 -5.73
CA ALA A 7 2.00 8.35 -5.34
C ALA A 7 2.05 7.77 -3.93
N ASP A 8 0.90 7.37 -3.41
CA ASP A 8 0.78 6.52 -2.21
C ASP A 8 1.53 7.11 -1.00
N TRP A 9 1.25 8.37 -0.70
CA TRP A 9 1.89 9.07 0.43
C TRP A 9 1.40 8.57 1.77
N HIS A 10 0.13 8.14 1.86
CA HIS A 10 -0.52 7.61 3.06
C HIS A 10 -0.22 8.42 4.33
N ILE A 11 -0.31 9.74 4.23
CA ILE A 11 0.05 10.64 5.34
C ILE A 11 -0.80 10.29 6.57
N GLY A 12 -0.12 10.03 7.69
CA GLY A 12 -0.71 9.61 8.94
C GLY A 12 -0.77 8.09 9.14
N LYS A 13 -0.09 7.30 8.27
CA LYS A 13 0.04 5.85 8.45
C LYS A 13 0.84 5.53 9.71
N GLU A 14 0.42 4.45 10.35
CA GLU A 14 1.12 3.84 11.48
C GLU A 14 1.62 2.44 11.09
N LEU A 15 2.77 2.06 11.60
CA LEU A 15 3.34 0.73 11.41
C LEU A 15 3.65 0.11 12.78
N GLY A 16 2.94 -0.96 13.13
CA GLY A 16 3.11 -1.62 14.44
C GLY A 16 2.85 -0.71 15.64
N GLY A 17 2.01 0.32 15.49
CA GLY A 17 1.72 1.32 16.52
C GLY A 17 2.68 2.53 16.51
N TYR A 18 3.67 2.56 15.63
CA TYR A 18 4.57 3.71 15.45
C TYR A 18 4.04 4.64 14.36
N SER A 19 3.94 5.94 14.65
CA SER A 19 3.59 6.94 13.64
C SER A 19 4.74 7.15 12.67
N LEU A 20 4.45 7.15 11.37
CA LEU A 20 5.43 7.36 10.30
C LEU A 20 5.50 8.83 9.81
N LEU A 21 4.86 9.77 10.51
CA LEU A 21 4.80 11.17 10.07
C LEU A 21 6.18 11.83 9.92
N ALA A 22 7.15 11.46 10.77
CA ALA A 22 8.51 11.98 10.68
C ALA A 22 9.20 11.49 9.40
N GLU A 23 9.12 10.19 9.12
CA GLU A 23 9.69 9.56 7.93
C GLU A 23 9.02 10.06 6.66
N GLN A 24 7.70 10.27 6.68
CA GLN A 24 6.94 10.86 5.59
C GLN A 24 7.39 12.31 5.33
N GLN A 25 7.68 13.08 6.38
CA GLN A 25 8.22 14.44 6.24
C GLN A 25 9.62 14.46 5.60
N VAL A 26 10.48 13.52 5.98
CA VAL A 26 11.83 13.38 5.39
C VAL A 26 11.74 12.99 3.90
N ALA A 27 10.90 12.02 3.57
CA ALA A 27 10.67 11.61 2.18
C ALA A 27 10.11 12.77 1.34
N TYR A 28 9.13 13.52 1.88
CA TYR A 28 8.59 14.71 1.25
C TYR A 28 9.69 15.77 0.96
N GLN A 29 10.58 16.03 1.91
CA GLN A 29 11.67 17.00 1.71
C GLN A 29 12.57 16.59 0.54
N GLN A 30 12.89 15.31 0.42
CA GLN A 30 13.67 14.80 -0.71
C GLN A 30 12.90 14.92 -2.04
N ILE A 31 11.60 14.62 -2.06
CA ILE A 31 10.73 14.80 -3.25
C ILE A 31 10.76 16.27 -3.70
N ARG A 32 10.55 17.20 -2.76
CA ARG A 32 10.62 18.64 -3.03
C ARG A 32 11.97 19.07 -3.59
N ASP A 33 13.05 18.65 -2.93
CA ASP A 33 14.42 19.05 -3.32
C ASP A 33 14.80 18.48 -4.69
N LEU A 34 14.38 17.23 -5.00
CA LEU A 34 14.52 16.65 -6.33
C LEU A 34 13.72 17.43 -7.39
N ALA A 35 12.47 17.83 -7.08
CA ALA A 35 11.65 18.60 -7.99
C ALA A 35 12.30 19.96 -8.33
N ILE A 36 12.90 20.62 -7.34
CA ILE A 36 13.65 21.88 -7.51
C ILE A 36 14.91 21.63 -8.33
N GLN A 37 15.71 20.64 -7.95
CA GLN A 37 16.99 20.31 -8.60
C GLN A 37 16.81 19.96 -10.07
N GLU A 38 15.80 19.11 -10.37
CA GLU A 38 15.48 18.67 -11.73
C GLU A 38 14.69 19.71 -12.52
N LYS A 39 14.28 20.83 -11.89
CA LYS A 39 13.53 21.93 -12.50
C LYS A 39 12.28 21.42 -13.21
N VAL A 40 11.47 20.64 -12.51
CA VAL A 40 10.23 20.10 -13.08
C VAL A 40 9.20 21.19 -13.30
N ASP A 41 8.37 21.02 -14.32
CA ASP A 41 7.25 21.92 -14.62
C ASP A 41 6.05 21.68 -13.71
N GLY A 42 6.01 20.55 -13.00
CA GLY A 42 4.98 20.22 -12.03
C GLY A 42 5.20 18.88 -11.35
N VAL A 43 4.43 18.64 -10.28
CA VAL A 43 4.46 17.42 -9.49
C VAL A 43 3.14 16.66 -9.70
N ILE A 44 3.24 15.38 -10.04
CA ILE A 44 2.10 14.45 -10.11
C ILE A 44 2.05 13.64 -8.82
N ILE A 45 0.86 13.59 -8.18
CA ILE A 45 0.58 12.74 -7.02
C ILE A 45 -0.58 11.79 -7.40
N ALA A 46 -0.25 10.55 -7.71
CA ALA A 46 -1.22 9.60 -8.27
C ALA A 46 -2.01 8.84 -7.19
N GLY A 47 -2.67 9.57 -6.27
CA GLY A 47 -3.61 9.05 -5.29
C GLY A 47 -3.00 8.63 -3.96
N ASP A 48 -3.90 8.24 -3.03
CA ASP A 48 -3.63 7.85 -1.65
C ASP A 48 -2.76 8.87 -0.90
N LEU A 49 -3.27 10.11 -0.84
CA LEU A 49 -2.62 11.18 -0.11
C LEU A 49 -2.69 10.94 1.41
N TYR A 50 -3.84 10.47 1.91
CA TYR A 50 -4.05 10.07 3.30
C TYR A 50 -4.09 8.55 3.44
N ASP A 51 -3.73 8.04 4.63
CA ASP A 51 -3.83 6.61 4.97
C ASP A 51 -5.29 6.13 5.12
N ARG A 52 -6.20 7.04 5.44
CA ARG A 52 -7.63 6.72 5.66
C ARG A 52 -8.54 7.89 5.35
N GLY A 53 -9.77 7.61 4.94
CA GLY A 53 -10.76 8.61 4.55
C GLY A 53 -11.13 9.63 5.63
N ILE A 54 -10.92 9.31 6.92
CA ILE A 54 -11.00 10.23 8.06
C ILE A 54 -9.61 10.31 8.69
N ALA A 55 -8.78 11.19 8.14
CA ALA A 55 -7.42 11.40 8.63
C ALA A 55 -7.41 12.13 9.99
N PRO A 56 -6.48 11.79 10.91
CA PRO A 56 -6.29 12.54 12.14
C PRO A 56 -5.78 13.96 11.86
N ILE A 57 -6.01 14.89 12.78
CA ILE A 57 -5.66 16.32 12.62
C ILE A 57 -4.16 16.50 12.32
N SER A 58 -3.29 15.69 12.93
CA SER A 58 -1.84 15.73 12.68
C SER A 58 -1.51 15.41 11.21
N ALA A 59 -2.17 14.40 10.62
CA ALA A 59 -2.00 14.06 9.22
C ALA A 59 -2.55 15.15 8.28
N VAL A 60 -3.72 15.73 8.61
CA VAL A 60 -4.29 16.86 7.85
C VAL A 60 -3.32 18.03 7.83
N ASN A 61 -2.81 18.44 8.97
CA ASN A 61 -1.86 19.54 9.07
C ASN A 61 -0.55 19.24 8.31
N SER A 62 -0.07 17.99 8.37
CA SER A 62 1.15 17.57 7.68
C SER A 62 0.97 17.68 6.16
N LEU A 63 -0.07 17.07 5.59
CA LEU A 63 -0.32 17.11 4.14
C LEU A 63 -0.57 18.55 3.64
N GLU A 64 -1.39 19.34 4.35
CA GLU A 64 -1.65 20.72 3.96
C GLU A 64 -0.36 21.57 3.96
N ASN A 65 0.55 21.35 4.92
CA ASN A 65 1.85 22.02 4.93
C ASN A 65 2.73 21.57 3.76
N MET A 66 2.76 20.29 3.42
CA MET A 66 3.52 19.76 2.29
C MET A 66 3.01 20.33 0.97
N LEU A 67 1.69 20.30 0.74
CA LEU A 67 1.07 20.86 -0.47
C LEU A 67 1.28 22.37 -0.57
N LYS A 68 1.10 23.10 0.54
CA LYS A 68 1.35 24.54 0.60
C LYS A 68 2.81 24.88 0.29
N ASP A 69 3.76 24.11 0.82
CA ASP A 69 5.17 24.31 0.59
C ASP A 69 5.52 24.15 -0.90
N LEU A 70 5.13 23.03 -1.53
CA LEU A 70 5.34 22.81 -2.96
C LEU A 70 4.65 23.89 -3.81
N ASN A 71 3.36 24.12 -3.56
CA ASN A 71 2.52 24.90 -4.46
C ASN A 71 2.67 26.41 -4.27
N ILE A 72 2.66 26.90 -3.01
CA ILE A 72 2.69 28.34 -2.72
C ILE A 72 4.13 28.85 -2.55
N THR A 73 4.96 28.12 -1.76
CA THR A 73 6.33 28.56 -1.47
C THR A 73 7.23 28.40 -2.69
N PHE A 74 7.21 27.20 -3.30
CA PHE A 74 8.04 26.90 -4.48
C PHE A 74 7.33 27.12 -5.82
N LYS A 75 6.05 27.50 -5.82
CA LYS A 75 5.24 27.82 -6.99
C LYS A 75 5.18 26.68 -8.03
N MET A 76 5.17 25.44 -7.56
CA MET A 76 5.06 24.27 -8.41
C MET A 76 3.60 23.93 -8.65
N PRO A 77 3.16 23.78 -9.92
CA PRO A 77 1.87 23.15 -10.22
C PRO A 77 1.81 21.73 -9.69
N ILE A 78 0.68 21.36 -9.10
CA ILE A 78 0.43 20.01 -8.58
C ILE A 78 -0.75 19.41 -9.34
N TYR A 79 -0.57 18.18 -9.82
CA TYR A 79 -1.57 17.37 -10.53
C TYR A 79 -1.86 16.13 -9.70
N ALA A 80 -2.97 16.11 -8.98
CA ALA A 80 -3.28 15.04 -8.03
C ALA A 80 -4.67 14.43 -8.24
N VAL A 81 -4.83 13.18 -7.87
CA VAL A 81 -6.10 12.48 -7.81
C VAL A 81 -6.30 11.89 -6.42
N SER A 82 -7.55 11.64 -6.01
CA SER A 82 -7.80 10.79 -4.85
C SER A 82 -7.61 9.32 -5.19
N GLY A 83 -7.03 8.56 -4.26
CA GLY A 83 -6.97 7.11 -4.28
C GLY A 83 -8.11 6.45 -3.50
N ASN A 84 -8.00 5.14 -3.27
CA ASN A 84 -9.04 4.37 -2.57
C ASN A 84 -9.02 4.55 -1.05
N HIS A 85 -7.92 4.99 -0.47
CA HIS A 85 -7.83 5.34 0.96
C HIS A 85 -8.35 6.74 1.27
N ASP A 86 -8.42 7.61 0.28
CA ASP A 86 -8.81 9.01 0.47
C ASP A 86 -10.31 9.20 0.66
N GLY A 87 -10.68 10.10 1.55
CA GLY A 87 -12.04 10.60 1.66
C GLY A 87 -12.35 11.61 0.57
N ALA A 88 -12.75 11.18 -0.65
CA ALA A 88 -12.91 12.00 -1.85
C ALA A 88 -13.63 13.33 -1.60
N THR A 89 -14.78 13.31 -0.91
CA THR A 89 -15.56 14.51 -0.60
C THR A 89 -14.79 15.52 0.28
N ARG A 90 -14.05 15.02 1.27
CA ARG A 90 -13.26 15.88 2.18
C ARG A 90 -12.04 16.44 1.48
N LEU A 91 -11.34 15.59 0.74
CA LEU A 91 -10.15 15.96 0.01
C LEU A 91 -10.48 16.95 -1.13
N GLY A 92 -11.65 16.83 -1.75
CA GLY A 92 -12.13 17.74 -2.80
C GLY A 92 -12.61 19.11 -2.31
N ALA A 93 -12.77 19.30 -0.99
CA ALA A 93 -13.24 20.58 -0.45
C ALA A 93 -12.30 21.73 -0.80
N GLY A 94 -12.84 22.85 -1.24
CA GLY A 94 -12.07 24.04 -1.62
C GLY A 94 -11.31 23.93 -2.95
N ARG A 95 -11.64 22.97 -3.81
CA ARG A 95 -11.00 22.74 -5.11
C ARG A 95 -10.86 24.01 -5.95
N GLU A 96 -11.94 24.76 -6.15
CA GLU A 96 -11.95 25.96 -6.98
C GLU A 96 -10.95 27.04 -6.51
N TRP A 97 -10.68 27.10 -5.21
CA TRP A 97 -9.67 28.00 -4.66
C TRP A 97 -8.26 27.50 -4.90
N ARG A 98 -8.04 26.19 -4.75
CA ARG A 98 -6.73 25.53 -4.98
C ARG A 98 -6.31 25.63 -6.44
N GLU A 99 -7.23 25.49 -7.38
CA GLU A 99 -6.97 25.63 -8.82
C GLU A 99 -6.43 27.02 -9.20
N LYS A 100 -6.79 28.07 -8.45
CA LYS A 100 -6.24 29.42 -8.67
C LYS A 100 -4.74 29.52 -8.41
N SER A 101 -4.20 28.62 -7.59
CA SER A 101 -2.76 28.49 -7.36
C SER A 101 -2.13 27.37 -8.16
N GLN A 102 -2.84 26.74 -9.09
CA GLN A 102 -2.41 25.59 -9.87
C GLN A 102 -2.22 24.30 -9.01
N LEU A 103 -2.99 24.16 -7.95
CA LEU A 103 -3.16 22.90 -7.24
C LEU A 103 -4.41 22.21 -7.79
N TYR A 104 -4.20 21.38 -8.79
CA TYR A 104 -5.25 20.58 -9.44
C TYR A 104 -5.37 19.24 -8.75
N LEU A 105 -6.41 19.09 -7.93
CA LEU A 105 -6.68 17.87 -7.19
C LEU A 105 -8.10 17.42 -7.52
N ASN A 106 -8.21 16.36 -8.31
CA ASN A 106 -9.50 15.81 -8.72
C ASN A 106 -9.92 14.62 -7.86
N THR A 107 -11.18 14.64 -7.43
CA THR A 107 -11.79 13.58 -6.60
C THR A 107 -13.12 13.10 -7.16
N THR A 108 -13.51 13.56 -8.39
CA THR A 108 -14.80 13.20 -8.99
C THR A 108 -14.64 12.70 -10.42
N LEU A 109 -15.51 11.78 -10.84
CA LEU A 109 -15.53 11.31 -12.23
C LEU A 109 -15.90 12.43 -13.21
N ALA A 110 -16.85 13.29 -12.84
CA ALA A 110 -17.34 14.35 -13.73
C ALA A 110 -16.23 15.29 -14.21
N ASP A 111 -15.28 15.59 -13.34
CA ASP A 111 -14.16 16.48 -13.63
C ASP A 111 -13.02 15.81 -14.40
N ALA A 112 -12.98 14.48 -14.41
CA ALA A 112 -11.93 13.71 -15.09
C ALA A 112 -11.94 13.90 -16.62
N PHE A 113 -13.07 14.33 -17.20
CA PHE A 113 -13.22 14.58 -18.63
C PHE A 113 -12.79 15.99 -19.07
N THR A 114 -12.33 16.81 -18.13
CA THR A 114 -11.83 18.15 -18.41
C THR A 114 -10.33 18.20 -18.15
N PRO A 115 -9.48 18.02 -19.18
CA PRO A 115 -8.04 18.02 -18.97
C PRO A 115 -7.52 19.41 -18.56
N ILE A 116 -6.49 19.42 -17.73
CA ILE A 116 -5.71 20.63 -17.45
C ILE A 116 -4.76 20.84 -18.64
N GLU A 117 -4.93 21.96 -19.33
CA GLU A 117 -4.12 22.31 -20.48
C GLU A 117 -2.92 23.16 -20.06
N THR A 118 -1.75 22.72 -20.42
CA THR A 118 -0.50 23.45 -20.32
C THR A 118 -0.07 23.97 -21.72
N LYS A 119 1.17 24.39 -21.87
CA LYS A 119 1.68 24.87 -23.15
C LYS A 119 1.64 23.79 -24.26
N ASP A 120 1.93 22.54 -23.91
CA ASP A 120 2.15 21.45 -24.88
C ASP A 120 1.59 20.09 -24.40
N THR A 121 0.87 20.06 -23.26
CA THR A 121 0.41 18.83 -22.64
C THR A 121 -0.97 18.99 -22.06
N GLN A 122 -1.88 18.04 -22.34
CA GLN A 122 -3.14 17.85 -21.64
C GLN A 122 -2.92 16.81 -20.52
N VAL A 123 -3.23 17.19 -19.27
CA VAL A 123 -3.15 16.31 -18.11
C VAL A 123 -4.57 15.96 -17.67
N PHE A 124 -4.92 14.68 -17.79
CA PHE A 124 -6.19 14.12 -17.34
C PHE A 124 -6.04 13.57 -15.94
N LEU A 125 -6.95 13.92 -15.04
CA LEU A 125 -6.94 13.49 -13.64
C LEU A 125 -8.14 12.57 -13.38
N LEU A 126 -7.93 11.25 -13.42
CA LEU A 126 -8.95 10.23 -13.15
C LEU A 126 -8.77 9.68 -11.72
N PRO A 127 -9.60 10.12 -10.74
CA PRO A 127 -9.51 9.61 -9.39
C PRO A 127 -9.97 8.14 -9.30
N PHE A 128 -9.64 7.47 -8.21
CA PHE A 128 -10.26 6.20 -7.88
C PHE A 128 -11.78 6.39 -7.69
N ILE A 129 -12.55 5.58 -8.40
CA ILE A 129 -14.01 5.51 -8.25
C ILE A 129 -14.45 4.05 -8.18
N GLU A 130 -15.53 3.81 -7.48
CA GLU A 130 -16.24 2.54 -7.55
C GLU A 130 -17.16 2.46 -8.76
N PRO A 131 -17.50 1.26 -9.27
CA PRO A 131 -18.47 1.09 -10.37
C PRO A 131 -19.81 1.76 -10.11
N SER A 132 -20.25 1.81 -8.86
CA SER A 132 -21.48 2.52 -8.42
C SER A 132 -21.47 4.00 -8.78
N THR A 133 -20.34 4.68 -8.59
CA THR A 133 -20.15 6.10 -8.95
C THR A 133 -20.34 6.33 -10.45
N ALA A 134 -19.79 5.43 -11.27
CA ALA A 134 -19.95 5.51 -12.72
C ALA A 134 -21.41 5.25 -13.15
N ARG A 135 -22.09 4.27 -12.50
CA ARG A 135 -23.53 4.05 -12.78
C ARG A 135 -24.35 5.31 -12.52
N VAL A 136 -24.11 5.99 -11.41
CA VAL A 136 -24.80 7.26 -11.08
C VAL A 136 -24.45 8.34 -12.11
N HIS A 137 -23.17 8.50 -12.45
CA HIS A 137 -22.72 9.50 -13.43
C HIS A 137 -23.35 9.33 -14.80
N TYR A 138 -23.46 8.07 -15.27
CA TYR A 138 -24.03 7.75 -16.58
C TYR A 138 -25.54 7.56 -16.58
N GLY A 139 -26.21 7.65 -15.44
CA GLY A 139 -27.65 7.43 -15.32
C GLY A 139 -28.08 6.02 -15.71
N ILE A 140 -27.26 5.00 -15.37
CA ILE A 140 -27.50 3.59 -15.74
C ILE A 140 -28.74 3.07 -15.03
N THR A 141 -29.67 2.51 -15.79
CA THR A 141 -30.92 1.91 -15.29
C THR A 141 -30.69 0.54 -14.68
N GLU A 142 -31.67 0.02 -13.95
CA GLU A 142 -31.58 -1.32 -13.33
C GLU A 142 -31.32 -2.43 -14.36
N ASP A 143 -31.95 -2.35 -15.53
CA ASP A 143 -31.81 -3.32 -16.62
C ASP A 143 -30.40 -3.32 -17.24
N GLU A 144 -29.70 -2.20 -17.19
CA GLU A 144 -28.34 -2.03 -17.74
C GLU A 144 -27.25 -2.31 -16.70
N THR A 145 -27.59 -2.45 -15.42
CA THR A 145 -26.64 -2.60 -14.30
C THR A 145 -25.66 -3.75 -14.50
N ALA A 146 -26.09 -4.85 -15.12
CA ALA A 146 -25.23 -6.02 -15.39
C ALA A 146 -23.98 -5.70 -16.22
N GLN A 147 -24.01 -4.64 -17.05
CA GLN A 147 -22.90 -4.19 -17.89
C GLN A 147 -21.96 -3.20 -17.19
N TYR A 148 -22.29 -2.78 -15.96
CA TYR A 148 -21.52 -1.79 -15.17
C TYR A 148 -21.27 -2.23 -13.73
N GLN A 149 -21.10 -3.55 -13.50
CA GLN A 149 -20.87 -4.10 -12.16
C GLN A 149 -19.42 -4.00 -11.70
N THR A 150 -18.49 -4.03 -12.64
CA THR A 150 -17.05 -4.01 -12.35
C THR A 150 -16.38 -2.80 -13.00
N ILE A 151 -15.24 -2.41 -12.44
CA ILE A 151 -14.46 -1.29 -13.01
C ILE A 151 -13.96 -1.62 -14.43
N ASN A 152 -13.68 -2.89 -14.74
CA ASN A 152 -13.28 -3.34 -16.08
C ASN A 152 -14.37 -3.15 -17.13
N GLN A 153 -15.64 -3.20 -16.73
CA GLN A 153 -16.77 -2.93 -17.63
C GLN A 153 -16.99 -1.43 -17.87
N VAL A 154 -16.65 -0.61 -16.89
CA VAL A 154 -16.87 0.84 -16.91
C VAL A 154 -15.72 1.60 -17.58
N MET A 155 -14.47 1.20 -17.30
CA MET A 155 -13.27 1.94 -17.69
C MET A 155 -13.13 2.19 -19.19
N PRO A 156 -13.48 1.26 -20.09
CA PRO A 156 -13.39 1.51 -21.53
C PRO A 156 -14.21 2.72 -21.98
N ARG A 157 -15.42 2.91 -21.40
CA ARG A 157 -16.26 4.08 -21.70
C ARG A 157 -15.61 5.38 -21.21
N ILE A 158 -15.11 5.38 -19.97
CA ILE A 158 -14.41 6.53 -19.38
C ILE A 158 -13.22 6.95 -20.24
N VAL A 159 -12.36 5.98 -20.56
CA VAL A 159 -11.15 6.24 -21.37
C VAL A 159 -11.49 6.77 -22.75
N ASN A 160 -12.48 6.18 -23.45
CA ASN A 160 -12.90 6.64 -24.78
C ASN A 160 -13.42 8.08 -24.74
N GLU A 161 -14.15 8.47 -23.68
CA GLU A 161 -14.63 9.84 -23.51
C GLU A 161 -13.48 10.84 -23.25
N MET A 162 -12.42 10.43 -22.56
CA MET A 162 -11.20 11.23 -22.39
C MET A 162 -10.44 11.38 -23.71
N VAL A 163 -10.22 10.27 -24.43
CA VAL A 163 -9.53 10.25 -25.72
C VAL A 163 -10.25 11.15 -26.75
N ALA A 164 -11.58 11.20 -26.71
CA ALA A 164 -12.36 12.10 -27.55
C ALA A 164 -12.10 13.61 -27.31
N LYS A 165 -11.42 13.96 -26.20
CA LYS A 165 -11.01 15.33 -25.85
C LYS A 165 -9.56 15.65 -26.23
N PHE A 166 -8.83 14.70 -26.81
CA PHE A 166 -7.44 14.91 -27.19
C PHE A 166 -7.28 16.00 -28.25
N LYS A 167 -6.30 16.84 -28.04
CA LYS A 167 -5.81 17.81 -29.03
C LYS A 167 -4.57 17.22 -29.70
N PRO A 168 -4.59 16.86 -30.98
CA PRO A 168 -3.50 16.10 -31.61
C PRO A 168 -2.11 16.75 -31.56
N ALA A 169 -2.05 18.06 -31.34
CA ALA A 169 -0.78 18.78 -31.24
C ALA A 169 -0.20 18.80 -29.79
N MET A 170 -0.87 18.19 -28.85
CA MET A 170 -0.46 18.18 -27.43
C MET A 170 -0.12 16.77 -26.99
N ASN A 171 0.80 16.66 -26.03
CA ASN A 171 1.03 15.40 -25.36
C ASN A 171 -0.14 15.08 -24.40
N HIS A 172 -0.38 13.80 -24.12
CA HIS A 172 -1.51 13.33 -23.32
C HIS A 172 -1.01 12.51 -22.12
N VAL A 173 -1.22 13.05 -20.93
CA VAL A 173 -0.85 12.41 -19.66
C VAL A 173 -2.12 12.04 -18.91
N LEU A 174 -2.19 10.82 -18.42
CA LEU A 174 -3.21 10.37 -17.48
C LEU A 174 -2.58 10.19 -16.10
N VAL A 175 -3.24 10.73 -15.06
CA VAL A 175 -2.94 10.45 -13.66
C VAL A 175 -4.12 9.66 -13.10
N THR A 176 -3.85 8.48 -12.54
CA THR A 176 -4.93 7.64 -12.01
C THR A 176 -4.45 6.69 -10.93
N HIS A 177 -5.40 6.04 -10.23
CA HIS A 177 -5.10 5.21 -9.06
C HIS A 177 -5.86 3.89 -9.14
N TYR A 178 -5.34 2.95 -9.93
CA TYR A 178 -5.93 1.62 -10.13
C TYR A 178 -4.87 0.53 -10.23
N TYR A 179 -5.30 -0.71 -9.94
CA TYR A 179 -4.52 -1.87 -10.31
C TYR A 179 -4.59 -2.09 -11.82
N VAL A 180 -3.43 -2.04 -12.48
CA VAL A 180 -3.28 -2.20 -13.93
C VAL A 180 -2.32 -3.35 -14.22
N VAL A 181 -2.70 -4.24 -15.15
CA VAL A 181 -1.92 -5.39 -15.60
C VAL A 181 -1.47 -5.18 -17.03
N GLY A 182 -0.21 -5.48 -17.31
CA GLY A 182 0.38 -5.46 -18.66
C GLY A 182 1.49 -6.48 -18.78
N SER A 183 2.25 -6.41 -19.87
CA SER A 183 3.24 -7.44 -20.23
C SER A 183 4.39 -7.61 -19.21
N LYS A 184 4.69 -6.56 -18.40
CA LYS A 184 5.84 -6.59 -17.49
C LYS A 184 5.48 -7.02 -16.05
N ASN A 185 4.18 -7.09 -15.69
CA ASN A 185 3.75 -7.41 -14.33
C ASN A 185 2.72 -8.54 -14.22
N GLN A 186 2.57 -9.38 -15.25
CA GLN A 186 1.61 -10.51 -15.25
C GLN A 186 1.85 -11.50 -14.12
N ASP A 187 3.12 -11.73 -13.78
CA ASP A 187 3.53 -12.68 -12.74
C ASP A 187 3.92 -11.98 -11.42
N TYR A 188 3.53 -10.72 -11.25
CA TYR A 188 3.88 -9.95 -10.06
C TYR A 188 3.09 -10.44 -8.84
N GLU A 189 3.81 -10.91 -7.81
CA GLU A 189 3.22 -11.26 -6.51
C GLU A 189 2.92 -10.01 -5.69
N PHE A 190 1.66 -9.86 -5.31
CA PHE A 190 1.17 -8.67 -4.65
C PHE A 190 1.62 -8.54 -3.19
N THR A 191 1.87 -7.31 -2.78
CA THR A 191 1.95 -6.92 -1.38
C THR A 191 0.53 -6.80 -0.76
N SER A 192 0.44 -6.55 0.55
CA SER A 192 -0.81 -6.61 1.31
C SER A 192 -1.95 -5.68 0.86
N GLU A 193 -1.65 -4.62 0.14
CA GLU A 193 -2.65 -3.62 -0.30
C GLU A 193 -3.66 -4.21 -1.32
N THR A 194 -3.26 -5.23 -2.06
CA THR A 194 -4.11 -5.90 -3.06
C THR A 194 -5.01 -6.99 -2.50
N ASN A 195 -4.86 -7.36 -1.24
CA ASN A 195 -5.74 -8.35 -0.60
C ASN A 195 -7.10 -7.79 -0.17
N SER A 196 -7.33 -6.48 -0.27
CA SER A 196 -8.68 -5.94 -0.16
C SER A 196 -9.45 -6.28 -1.44
N GLN A 197 -10.02 -7.48 -1.46
CA GLN A 197 -10.99 -7.94 -2.47
C GLN A 197 -12.29 -7.13 -2.36
N VAL A 198 -12.21 -5.85 -2.62
CA VAL A 198 -13.40 -5.07 -2.92
C VAL A 198 -13.71 -5.31 -4.40
N GLY A 199 -14.58 -6.27 -4.67
CA GLY A 199 -15.18 -6.44 -5.99
C GLY A 199 -14.51 -7.40 -6.97
N GLY A 200 -13.77 -8.44 -6.55
CA GLY A 200 -13.30 -9.52 -7.46
C GLY A 200 -12.37 -9.01 -8.57
N LEU A 201 -11.45 -8.13 -8.27
CA LEU A 201 -10.68 -7.35 -9.23
C LEU A 201 -9.66 -8.20 -9.99
N ARG A 202 -9.98 -8.51 -11.22
CA ARG A 202 -8.95 -8.62 -12.27
C ARG A 202 -8.48 -7.20 -12.55
N GLY A 203 -7.15 -6.94 -12.57
CA GLY A 203 -6.61 -5.63 -12.91
C GLY A 203 -7.13 -5.10 -14.24
N LEU A 204 -7.08 -3.80 -14.43
CA LEU A 204 -7.34 -3.17 -15.73
C LEU A 204 -6.22 -3.56 -16.70
N ASP A 205 -6.56 -3.82 -17.96
CA ASP A 205 -5.57 -4.06 -19.02
C ASP A 205 -4.88 -2.73 -19.39
N ASP A 206 -3.54 -2.70 -19.45
CA ASP A 206 -2.77 -1.52 -19.84
C ASP A 206 -3.08 -1.03 -21.26
N GLN A 207 -3.56 -1.93 -22.14
CA GLN A 207 -3.99 -1.59 -23.50
C GLN A 207 -5.18 -0.60 -23.55
N LEU A 208 -5.93 -0.50 -22.46
CA LEU A 208 -6.97 0.54 -22.32
C LEU A 208 -6.39 1.95 -22.43
N PHE A 209 -5.15 2.14 -22.03
CA PHE A 209 -4.49 3.45 -21.93
C PHE A 209 -3.52 3.74 -23.07
N LYS A 210 -3.47 2.90 -24.10
CA LYS A 210 -2.49 2.97 -25.21
C LYS A 210 -2.45 4.29 -25.99
N ASP A 211 -3.52 5.07 -25.93
CA ASP A 211 -3.62 6.35 -26.63
C ASP A 211 -3.03 7.52 -25.81
N PHE A 212 -2.69 7.29 -24.54
CA PHE A 212 -1.94 8.24 -23.72
C PHE A 212 -0.45 8.07 -23.92
N ASP A 213 0.30 9.18 -23.94
CA ASP A 213 1.77 9.13 -24.02
C ASP A 213 2.38 8.62 -22.71
N TYR A 214 1.80 9.02 -21.58
CA TYR A 214 2.23 8.57 -20.24
C TYR A 214 1.06 8.40 -19.29
N VAL A 215 1.08 7.32 -18.53
CA VAL A 215 0.10 7.05 -17.46
C VAL A 215 0.83 6.95 -16.13
N ALA A 216 0.58 7.93 -15.27
CA ALA A 216 1.09 7.97 -13.91
C ALA A 216 0.12 7.21 -12.98
N LEU A 217 0.57 6.07 -12.46
CA LEU A 217 -0.20 5.19 -11.60
C LEU A 217 0.22 5.32 -10.13
N GLY A 218 -0.77 5.28 -9.23
CA GLY A 218 -0.64 4.89 -7.82
C GLY A 218 -1.42 3.61 -7.53
N HIS A 219 -1.52 3.23 -6.27
CA HIS A 219 -2.17 2.03 -5.73
C HIS A 219 -1.21 0.88 -5.41
N LEU A 220 -0.20 0.62 -6.23
CA LEU A 220 0.81 -0.39 -5.93
C LEU A 220 2.10 0.30 -5.46
N HIS A 221 2.55 -0.06 -4.28
CA HIS A 221 3.65 0.61 -3.59
C HIS A 221 5.04 0.34 -4.17
N LEU A 222 5.14 -0.45 -5.23
CA LEU A 222 6.41 -0.88 -5.83
C LEU A 222 6.50 -0.52 -7.31
N LYS A 223 7.59 0.15 -7.70
CA LYS A 223 7.88 0.49 -9.11
C LYS A 223 7.94 -0.74 -10.03
N GLN A 224 8.36 -1.88 -9.48
CA GLN A 224 8.47 -3.15 -10.21
C GLN A 224 7.11 -3.69 -10.65
N ALA A 225 6.02 -3.18 -10.07
CA ALA A 225 4.66 -3.52 -10.46
C ALA A 225 4.19 -2.79 -11.75
N SER A 226 5.04 -1.96 -12.36
CA SER A 226 4.68 -1.20 -13.57
C SER A 226 4.38 -2.12 -14.75
N PRO A 227 3.21 -1.97 -15.41
CA PRO A 227 2.82 -2.84 -16.53
C PRO A 227 3.64 -2.61 -17.80
N SER A 228 4.13 -1.38 -18.04
CA SER A 228 4.96 -1.04 -19.20
C SER A 228 5.91 0.13 -18.92
N ASP A 229 6.67 0.59 -19.94
CA ASP A 229 7.60 1.72 -19.80
C ASP A 229 6.91 3.08 -19.76
N VAL A 230 5.65 3.16 -20.21
CA VAL A 230 4.87 4.40 -20.27
C VAL A 230 3.65 4.37 -19.35
N VAL A 231 3.28 3.21 -18.81
CA VAL A 231 2.26 3.03 -17.78
C VAL A 231 2.98 2.57 -16.52
N GLN A 232 3.21 3.50 -15.58
CA GLN A 232 4.16 3.27 -14.50
C GLN A 232 3.59 3.58 -13.11
N TYR A 233 3.90 2.71 -12.15
CA TYR A 233 3.77 2.97 -10.72
C TYR A 233 5.03 3.65 -10.20
N SER A 234 4.89 4.80 -9.54
CA SER A 234 6.02 5.37 -8.79
C SER A 234 6.33 4.56 -7.53
N GLY A 235 5.32 3.87 -7.01
CA GLY A 235 5.36 3.28 -5.69
C GLY A 235 5.23 4.32 -4.58
N SER A 236 5.20 3.86 -3.34
CA SER A 236 5.15 4.72 -2.16
C SER A 236 6.52 5.33 -1.84
N PRO A 237 6.57 6.54 -1.21
CA PRO A 237 7.83 7.21 -0.87
C PRO A 237 8.65 6.51 0.22
N ILE A 238 7.99 5.78 1.11
CA ILE A 238 8.60 4.99 2.19
C ILE A 238 7.97 3.60 2.26
N LYS A 239 8.54 2.69 3.02
CA LYS A 239 8.01 1.33 3.24
C LYS A 239 6.86 1.36 4.23
N PHE A 240 5.72 0.78 3.89
CA PHE A 240 4.52 0.76 4.71
C PHE A 240 4.17 -0.62 5.26
N ASN A 241 4.80 -1.67 4.76
CA ASN A 241 4.59 -3.03 5.25
C ASN A 241 5.87 -3.88 5.14
N THR A 242 5.85 -5.02 5.84
CA THR A 242 7.01 -5.92 5.94
C THR A 242 7.38 -6.62 4.64
N LYS A 243 6.47 -6.70 3.67
CA LYS A 243 6.74 -7.25 2.33
C LYS A 243 7.55 -6.28 1.46
N GLU A 244 7.62 -5.02 1.85
CA GLU A 244 8.37 -3.98 1.12
C GLU A 244 9.83 -3.84 1.59
N THR A 245 10.27 -4.62 2.59
CA THR A 245 11.60 -4.48 3.23
C THR A 245 12.77 -4.57 2.24
N GLN A 246 12.62 -5.35 1.16
CA GLN A 246 13.65 -5.52 0.12
C GLN A 246 13.53 -4.51 -1.02
N SER A 247 12.58 -3.58 -0.94
CA SER A 247 12.28 -2.65 -2.04
C SER A 247 12.96 -1.31 -1.83
N GLU A 248 13.53 -0.77 -2.90
CA GLU A 248 13.93 0.63 -2.95
C GLU A 248 12.70 1.51 -3.18
N LYS A 249 12.63 2.62 -2.45
CA LYS A 249 11.59 3.65 -2.60
C LYS A 249 12.13 4.85 -3.36
N GLY A 250 11.24 5.53 -4.08
CA GLY A 250 11.68 6.66 -4.90
C GLY A 250 10.56 7.26 -5.74
N VAL A 251 10.94 8.04 -6.74
CA VAL A 251 10.05 8.76 -7.63
C VAL A 251 10.54 8.68 -9.07
N TYR A 252 9.67 8.97 -10.04
CA TYR A 252 10.10 9.15 -11.43
C TYR A 252 10.22 10.64 -11.80
N ILE A 253 11.27 10.96 -12.54
CA ILE A 253 11.33 12.17 -13.36
C ILE A 253 10.90 11.76 -14.77
N VAL A 254 9.87 12.43 -15.28
CA VAL A 254 9.21 12.10 -16.56
C VAL A 254 9.32 13.30 -17.49
N GLU A 255 9.99 13.13 -18.60
CA GLU A 255 10.09 14.14 -19.65
C GLU A 255 9.24 13.72 -20.86
N ILE A 256 8.33 14.58 -21.29
CA ILE A 256 7.44 14.32 -22.42
C ILE A 256 7.60 15.45 -23.44
N ASN A 257 7.94 15.08 -24.66
CA ASN A 257 8.12 16.03 -25.75
C ASN A 257 7.74 15.39 -27.08
N ASN A 258 6.82 15.99 -27.83
CA ASN A 258 6.35 15.49 -29.13
C ASN A 258 5.97 14.01 -29.06
N HIS A 259 5.14 13.60 -28.11
CA HIS A 259 4.68 12.23 -27.86
C HIS A 259 5.81 11.23 -27.51
N GLN A 260 7.03 11.71 -27.24
CA GLN A 260 8.14 10.87 -26.77
C GLN A 260 8.32 11.04 -25.27
N VAL A 261 8.34 9.92 -24.56
CA VAL A 261 8.47 9.86 -23.11
C VAL A 261 9.86 9.32 -22.73
N LYS A 262 10.48 10.00 -21.78
CA LYS A 262 11.70 9.53 -21.12
C LYS A 262 11.47 9.55 -19.61
N THR A 263 11.74 8.44 -18.96
CA THR A 263 11.61 8.32 -17.51
C THR A 263 12.96 8.03 -16.87
N LYS A 264 13.20 8.62 -15.70
CA LYS A 264 14.38 8.40 -14.87
C LYS A 264 13.94 8.16 -13.44
N TRP A 265 14.29 7.00 -12.90
CA TRP A 265 14.06 6.70 -11.49
C TRP A 265 15.05 7.46 -10.60
N GLN A 266 14.56 8.02 -9.51
CA GLN A 266 15.33 8.68 -8.47
C GLN A 266 15.00 8.05 -7.11
N PRO A 267 15.97 7.38 -6.46
CA PRO A 267 15.75 6.77 -5.16
C PRO A 267 15.57 7.84 -4.08
N LEU A 268 14.75 7.52 -3.08
CA LEU A 268 14.63 8.23 -1.82
C LEU A 268 15.37 7.44 -0.75
N VAL A 269 16.13 8.15 0.10
CA VAL A 269 16.92 7.53 1.16
C VAL A 269 16.16 7.69 2.48
N PRO A 270 15.69 6.62 3.12
CA PRO A 270 15.03 6.72 4.41
C PRO A 270 16.01 7.16 5.50
N GLU A 271 15.60 8.02 6.43
CA GLU A 271 16.36 8.31 7.63
C GLU A 271 16.29 7.13 8.61
N LYS A 272 15.12 6.48 8.66
CA LYS A 272 14.85 5.31 9.46
C LYS A 272 14.19 4.25 8.57
N ASP A 273 14.89 3.16 8.32
CA ASP A 273 14.43 2.10 7.41
C ASP A 273 13.65 0.99 8.11
N LEU A 274 12.88 0.23 7.36
CA LEU A 274 12.22 -1.00 7.80
C LEU A 274 13.05 -2.20 7.38
N ILE A 275 13.54 -2.94 8.38
CA ILE A 275 14.43 -4.09 8.20
C ILE A 275 13.71 -5.38 8.61
N LEU A 276 13.76 -6.40 7.77
CA LEU A 276 13.30 -7.74 8.09
C LEU A 276 14.48 -8.56 8.62
N LEU A 277 14.34 -9.06 9.86
CA LEU A 277 15.26 -10.02 10.46
C LEU A 277 14.62 -11.40 10.45
N THR A 278 15.40 -12.41 10.09
CA THR A 278 14.97 -13.81 10.10
C THR A 278 16.03 -14.67 10.75
N GLY A 279 15.63 -15.51 11.71
CA GLY A 279 16.54 -16.43 12.42
C GLY A 279 15.80 -17.15 13.54
N THR A 280 16.48 -18.09 14.20
CA THR A 280 15.99 -18.67 15.44
C THR A 280 16.01 -17.62 16.55
N PHE A 281 15.23 -17.83 17.62
CA PHE A 281 15.23 -16.89 18.75
C PHE A 281 16.63 -16.71 19.34
N ASP A 282 17.38 -17.80 19.53
CA ASP A 282 18.72 -17.79 20.10
C ASP A 282 19.74 -17.03 19.22
N GLU A 283 19.62 -17.15 17.88
CA GLU A 283 20.43 -16.36 16.95
C GLU A 283 20.11 -14.87 17.07
N LEU A 284 18.81 -14.51 17.05
CA LEU A 284 18.34 -13.12 17.09
C LEU A 284 18.76 -12.38 18.38
N VAL A 285 18.90 -13.09 19.52
CA VAL A 285 19.36 -12.47 20.78
C VAL A 285 20.88 -12.53 20.99
N THR A 286 21.61 -13.14 20.05
CA THR A 286 23.07 -13.27 20.14
C THR A 286 23.78 -11.96 19.76
N PRO A 287 24.74 -11.44 20.54
CA PRO A 287 25.45 -10.20 20.27
C PRO A 287 26.09 -10.12 18.88
N SER A 288 26.69 -11.20 18.39
CA SER A 288 27.29 -11.24 17.06
C SER A 288 26.30 -11.09 15.91
N PHE A 289 25.01 -11.39 16.14
CA PHE A 289 23.95 -11.17 15.18
C PHE A 289 23.42 -9.73 15.26
N TYR A 290 22.95 -9.30 16.44
CA TYR A 290 22.25 -8.02 16.53
C TYR A 290 23.17 -6.80 16.41
N GLN A 291 24.49 -6.93 16.70
CA GLN A 291 25.45 -5.83 16.55
C GLN A 291 25.73 -5.44 15.09
N GLN A 292 25.30 -6.24 14.12
CA GLN A 292 25.42 -5.93 12.68
C GLN A 292 24.45 -4.85 12.23
N TYR A 293 23.46 -4.52 13.04
CA TYR A 293 22.40 -3.57 12.71
C TYR A 293 22.48 -2.30 13.56
N GLU A 294 22.21 -1.15 12.95
CA GLU A 294 21.98 0.07 13.71
C GLU A 294 20.65 -0.04 14.46
N ARG A 295 20.70 -0.04 15.78
CA ARG A 295 19.59 -0.26 16.71
C ARG A 295 19.24 1.03 17.46
N ALA A 296 18.58 0.93 18.60
CA ALA A 296 18.26 2.05 19.48
C ALA A 296 17.46 3.14 18.74
N HIS A 297 16.33 2.77 18.14
CA HIS A 297 15.42 3.64 17.41
C HIS A 297 15.96 4.22 16.09
N LYS A 298 17.05 3.66 15.55
CA LYS A 298 17.59 4.06 14.23
C LYS A 298 16.89 3.39 13.06
N ASN A 299 16.25 2.24 13.30
CA ASN A 299 15.47 1.50 12.30
C ASN A 299 14.21 0.92 12.93
N TYR A 300 13.24 0.57 12.09
CA TYR A 300 12.11 -0.29 12.41
C TYR A 300 12.48 -1.73 12.09
N PHE A 301 12.11 -2.67 12.96
CA PHE A 301 12.40 -4.08 12.76
C PHE A 301 11.12 -4.90 12.68
N SER A 302 10.96 -5.63 11.59
CA SER A 302 10.07 -6.78 11.49
C SER A 302 10.90 -8.04 11.74
N ILE A 303 10.46 -8.89 12.67
CA ILE A 303 11.24 -10.04 13.08
C ILE A 303 10.45 -11.31 12.79
N LYS A 304 11.03 -12.20 11.98
CA LYS A 304 10.49 -13.52 11.68
C LYS A 304 11.31 -14.59 12.41
N ILE A 305 10.73 -15.13 13.49
CA ILE A 305 11.38 -16.16 14.31
C ILE A 305 11.13 -17.52 13.66
N GLN A 306 12.20 -18.27 13.42
CA GLN A 306 12.16 -19.62 12.87
C GLN A 306 12.19 -20.67 13.98
N GLY A 307 11.21 -21.57 13.96
CA GLY A 307 11.13 -22.67 14.93
C GLY A 307 10.51 -22.28 16.27
N PRO A 308 10.56 -23.18 17.25
CA PRO A 308 9.91 -22.99 18.54
C PRO A 308 10.60 -21.92 19.39
N VAL A 309 9.79 -21.19 20.16
CA VAL A 309 10.26 -20.20 21.12
C VAL A 309 9.83 -20.62 22.51
N THR A 310 10.80 -20.93 23.37
CA THR A 310 10.54 -21.34 24.74
C THR A 310 10.41 -20.16 25.72
N SER A 311 10.80 -18.96 25.30
CA SER A 311 10.73 -17.75 26.15
C SER A 311 9.32 -17.14 26.12
N PRO A 312 8.62 -17.02 27.24
CA PRO A 312 7.30 -16.39 27.30
C PRO A 312 7.32 -14.90 27.00
N ASN A 313 8.50 -14.26 27.05
CA ASN A 313 8.67 -12.82 26.83
C ASN A 313 9.47 -12.48 25.57
N ALA A 314 9.51 -13.35 24.57
CA ALA A 314 10.35 -13.20 23.37
C ALA A 314 10.20 -11.81 22.70
N ARG A 315 8.98 -11.31 22.50
CA ARG A 315 8.74 -9.99 21.92
C ARG A 315 9.36 -8.86 22.76
N ALA A 316 9.23 -8.92 24.08
CA ALA A 316 9.79 -7.89 24.96
C ALA A 316 11.32 -7.90 24.94
N MET A 317 11.94 -9.09 24.96
CA MET A 317 13.40 -9.22 24.86
C MET A 317 13.92 -8.69 23.51
N LEU A 318 13.25 -8.99 22.42
CA LEU A 318 13.61 -8.47 21.09
C LEU A 318 13.46 -6.95 21.03
N ALA A 319 12.40 -6.38 21.61
CA ALA A 319 12.19 -4.93 21.67
C ALA A 319 13.28 -4.23 22.53
N GLU A 320 13.75 -4.86 23.62
CA GLU A 320 14.86 -4.35 24.42
C GLU A 320 16.19 -4.34 23.62
N ILE A 321 16.41 -5.35 22.79
CA ILE A 321 17.63 -5.47 21.97
C ILE A 321 17.61 -4.53 20.77
N TYR A 322 16.51 -4.50 20.02
CA TYR A 322 16.44 -3.83 18.72
C TYR A 322 15.82 -2.42 18.78
N GLY A 323 15.00 -2.13 19.79
CA GLY A 323 14.25 -0.87 19.92
C GLY A 323 12.88 -0.96 19.27
N ASP A 324 12.67 -0.32 18.11
CA ASP A 324 11.36 -0.22 17.47
C ASP A 324 11.02 -1.49 16.67
N VAL A 325 10.45 -2.48 17.36
CA VAL A 325 9.97 -3.73 16.77
C VAL A 325 8.50 -3.57 16.38
N VAL A 326 8.24 -3.44 15.09
CA VAL A 326 6.89 -3.23 14.53
C VAL A 326 6.08 -4.52 14.49
N GLU A 327 6.74 -5.64 14.24
CA GLU A 327 6.10 -6.95 14.09
C GLU A 327 7.01 -8.08 14.53
N VAL A 328 6.42 -9.12 15.14
CA VAL A 328 7.10 -10.41 15.40
C VAL A 328 6.20 -11.50 14.83
N GLN A 329 6.71 -12.21 13.84
CA GLN A 329 6.07 -13.37 13.21
C GLN A 329 6.75 -14.66 13.66
N TYR A 330 5.99 -15.74 13.82
CA TYR A 330 6.51 -17.06 14.16
C TYR A 330 6.35 -17.99 12.94
N ASP A 331 7.48 -18.47 12.40
CA ASP A 331 7.50 -19.40 11.28
C ASP A 331 7.69 -20.84 11.79
N LEU A 332 6.57 -21.52 11.92
CA LEU A 332 6.52 -22.91 12.35
C LEU A 332 6.55 -23.91 11.17
N SER A 333 6.76 -23.44 9.94
CA SER A 333 6.71 -24.30 8.74
C SER A 333 7.73 -25.45 8.76
N LYS A 334 8.89 -25.24 9.38
CA LYS A 334 9.91 -26.31 9.54
C LYS A 334 9.51 -27.38 10.56
N LEU A 335 8.68 -27.04 11.55
CA LEU A 335 8.13 -28.01 12.48
C LEU A 335 7.07 -28.89 11.81
N MET A 336 6.31 -28.35 10.90
CA MET A 336 5.28 -29.07 10.13
C MET A 336 5.88 -29.94 9.01
N GLN A 337 7.14 -29.74 8.61
CA GLN A 337 7.83 -30.56 7.58
C GLN A 337 8.62 -31.75 8.17
N SER A 338 8.86 -31.81 9.48
CA SER A 338 9.28 -33.05 10.09
C SER A 338 8.07 -34.00 10.02
N GLU A 339 8.23 -35.15 9.36
CA GLU A 339 7.22 -36.18 8.98
C GLU A 339 6.31 -36.70 10.12
N ALA A 340 5.74 -35.85 10.92
CA ALA A 340 4.59 -36.18 11.72
C ALA A 340 3.36 -35.92 10.85
N SER A 341 2.81 -36.96 10.23
CA SER A 341 1.45 -36.94 9.72
C SER A 341 0.59 -36.21 10.75
N ILE A 342 -0.11 -35.14 10.29
CA ILE A 342 -1.20 -34.55 11.08
C ILE A 342 -2.00 -35.76 11.59
N PRO A 343 -2.15 -35.95 12.91
CA PRO A 343 -2.99 -37.03 13.40
C PRO A 343 -4.32 -36.92 12.67
N GLU A 344 -4.71 -37.93 11.90
CA GLU A 344 -6.08 -37.98 11.39
C GLU A 344 -6.96 -37.77 12.61
N ILE A 345 -7.75 -36.70 12.61
CA ILE A 345 -8.80 -36.51 13.59
C ILE A 345 -9.78 -37.66 13.29
N SER A 346 -9.51 -38.80 13.91
CA SER A 346 -10.29 -40.00 13.76
C SER A 346 -11.44 -39.90 14.74
N ASP A 347 -12.63 -39.81 14.18
CA ASP A 347 -13.98 -39.92 14.78
C ASP A 347 -14.38 -38.82 15.79
N ASP A 348 -15.62 -38.40 15.62
CA ASP A 348 -16.42 -37.49 16.48
C ASP A 348 -16.56 -37.93 17.97
N ASN A 349 -15.73 -38.86 18.45
CA ASN A 349 -15.76 -39.45 19.78
C ASN A 349 -14.42 -39.43 20.54
N GLU A 350 -13.40 -38.76 20.07
CA GLU A 350 -12.19 -38.60 20.90
C GLU A 350 -12.44 -37.51 21.95
N ALA A 351 -12.16 -37.82 23.22
CA ALA A 351 -12.37 -36.87 24.31
C ALA A 351 -11.46 -35.64 24.13
N ASP A 352 -11.99 -34.44 24.35
CA ASP A 352 -11.37 -33.15 24.10
C ASP A 352 -9.99 -33.02 24.74
N ASP A 353 -9.77 -33.60 25.92
CA ASP A 353 -8.51 -33.66 26.64
C ASP A 353 -7.38 -34.35 25.84
N LYS A 354 -7.72 -35.43 25.13
CA LYS A 354 -6.78 -36.17 24.27
C LYS A 354 -6.45 -35.39 23.01
N MET A 355 -7.46 -34.76 22.40
CA MET A 355 -7.24 -33.93 21.21
C MET A 355 -6.30 -32.79 21.53
N ILE A 356 -6.50 -32.10 22.64
CA ILE A 356 -5.63 -31.01 23.10
C ILE A 356 -4.22 -31.53 23.41
N ALA A 357 -4.08 -32.69 24.07
CA ALA A 357 -2.81 -33.28 24.37
C ALA A 357 -2.02 -33.67 23.12
N ASN A 358 -2.68 -34.31 22.15
CA ASN A 358 -2.10 -34.69 20.85
C ASN A 358 -1.67 -33.46 20.04
N PHE A 359 -2.49 -32.41 20.04
CA PHE A 359 -2.16 -31.13 19.37
C PHE A 359 -0.98 -30.44 20.04
N TYR A 360 -0.92 -30.41 21.37
CA TYR A 360 0.19 -29.85 22.12
C TYR A 360 1.51 -30.58 21.81
N GLU A 361 1.50 -31.92 21.87
CA GLU A 361 2.66 -32.76 21.52
C GLU A 361 3.07 -32.56 20.06
N PHE A 362 2.10 -32.48 19.14
CA PHE A 362 2.36 -32.19 17.73
C PHE A 362 3.05 -30.83 17.51
N VAL A 363 2.60 -29.78 18.21
CA VAL A 363 3.13 -28.41 18.01
C VAL A 363 4.44 -28.18 18.72
N THR A 364 4.61 -28.76 19.92
CA THR A 364 5.78 -28.48 20.80
C THR A 364 6.85 -29.57 20.76
N GLY A 365 6.50 -30.78 20.31
CA GLY A 365 7.38 -31.96 20.44
C GLY A 365 7.49 -32.49 21.87
N GLU A 366 6.75 -31.93 22.83
CA GLU A 366 6.76 -32.29 24.24
C GLU A 366 5.39 -32.71 24.73
N GLN A 367 5.33 -33.63 25.69
CA GLN A 367 4.08 -34.00 26.31
C GLN A 367 3.66 -33.00 27.38
N LEU A 368 2.33 -32.85 27.57
CA LEU A 368 1.79 -32.04 28.65
C LEU A 368 2.29 -32.51 30.02
N ASN A 369 2.79 -31.59 30.83
CA ASN A 369 3.10 -31.85 32.21
C ASN A 369 1.83 -31.91 33.10
N ASP A 370 1.97 -32.39 34.35
CA ASP A 370 0.81 -32.61 35.23
C ASP A 370 0.02 -31.32 35.53
N ASN A 371 0.69 -30.17 35.63
CA ASN A 371 0.03 -28.89 35.87
C ASN A 371 -0.77 -28.43 34.64
N GLN A 372 -0.24 -28.65 33.44
CA GLN A 372 -0.93 -28.32 32.17
C GLN A 372 -2.15 -29.24 31.98
N LYS A 373 -2.01 -30.54 32.24
CA LYS A 373 -3.15 -31.47 32.19
C LYS A 373 -4.26 -31.04 33.12
N LYS A 374 -3.91 -30.74 34.37
CA LYS A 374 -4.89 -30.29 35.37
C LYS A 374 -5.60 -29.01 34.95
N LEU A 375 -4.89 -28.04 34.38
CA LEU A 375 -5.48 -26.80 33.88
C LEU A 375 -6.48 -27.05 32.74
N ILE A 376 -6.14 -27.96 31.82
CA ILE A 376 -7.02 -28.35 30.71
C ILE A 376 -8.28 -29.01 31.24
N ASP A 377 -8.13 -29.99 32.18
CA ASP A 377 -9.25 -30.70 32.78
C ASP A 377 -10.21 -29.75 33.52
N GLU A 378 -9.69 -28.80 34.30
CA GLU A 378 -10.47 -27.77 34.98
C GLU A 378 -11.22 -26.89 33.98
N THR A 379 -10.54 -26.44 32.90
CA THR A 379 -11.13 -25.57 31.85
C THR A 379 -12.25 -26.29 31.07
N LEU A 380 -12.03 -27.55 30.69
CA LEU A 380 -13.03 -28.36 29.99
C LEU A 380 -14.25 -28.65 30.87
N SER A 381 -14.02 -28.92 32.16
CA SER A 381 -15.12 -29.11 33.13
C SER A 381 -16.00 -27.87 33.24
N ASP A 382 -15.38 -26.68 33.31
CA ASP A 382 -16.10 -25.40 33.42
C ASP A 382 -16.90 -25.12 32.12
N LEU A 383 -16.34 -25.45 30.95
CA LEU A 383 -17.03 -25.27 29.67
C LEU A 383 -18.25 -26.20 29.55
N HIS A 384 -18.11 -27.49 29.88
CA HIS A 384 -19.22 -28.44 29.81
C HIS A 384 -20.34 -28.08 30.80
N GLN A 385 -20.01 -27.55 31.99
CA GLN A 385 -21.04 -27.06 32.93
C GLN A 385 -21.81 -25.85 32.37
N GLN A 386 -21.14 -24.96 31.66
CA GLN A 386 -21.79 -23.79 31.03
C GLN A 386 -22.69 -24.18 29.85
N GLU A 387 -22.38 -25.28 29.15
CA GLU A 387 -23.20 -25.81 28.06
C GLU A 387 -24.45 -26.59 28.57
N GLU A 388 -24.36 -27.19 29.74
CA GLU A 388 -25.52 -27.86 30.37
C GLU A 388 -26.51 -26.89 31.03
N ASP A 389 -26.06 -25.67 31.39
CA ASP A 389 -26.88 -24.63 32.03
C ASP A 389 -27.55 -23.65 31.02
N ASN A 390 -27.33 -23.80 29.70
CA ASN A 390 -27.97 -23.06 28.61
C ASN A 390 -28.91 -23.93 27.78
#